data_f24872cf6c1aecb7ce9b474c7f2df579
#
_entry.id   f24872cf6c1aecb7ce9b474c7f2df579
#
_cell.length_a   1.000
_cell.length_b   1.000
_cell.length_c   1.000
_cell.angle_alpha   90.00
_cell.angle_beta   90.00
_cell.angle_gamma   90.00
#
_symmetry.space_group_name_H-M   'P 1'
#
loop_
_entity.id
_entity.type
_entity.pdbx_description
1 polymer ?
#
loop_
_entity_poly.entity_id
_entity_poly.type
_entity_poly.pdbx_seq_one_letter_code
_entity_poly.pdbx_strand_id
1 'polypeptide(L)'
;EGAPLPNGAADGKKGVEVTEKNSSGNFGEITFSHPGVYEYEIQEKQPASAIPGVIYSLASYTYRVTVTDNGDGTLSAVAEMEKTANDDGASVGNTPIPVENKTAVFVNDFHADSATTSILAKKVYADESGANPLKNGMFEFKLKATGDNAEQAPMPTGEKDENGYIHVVNVGTGITFGNMVFTEENVSDTPWTYEIAEVIPETAVNNGDGTYTLNGI
;
A
#
# COMPACT_ATOMS: atom_id res chain seq x y z
N GLU A 1 27.29 -37.45 -7.45
CA GLU A 1 26.12 -37.61 -6.56
C GLU A 1 25.66 -36.21 -6.18
N GLY A 2 24.33 -35.94 -6.24
CA GLY A 2 23.82 -34.62 -5.89
C GLY A 2 23.94 -34.30 -4.41
N ALA A 3 23.83 -33.05 -4.00
CA ALA A 3 23.84 -32.68 -2.59
C ALA A 3 22.67 -33.36 -1.84
N PRO A 4 22.92 -33.95 -0.64
CA PRO A 4 21.87 -34.59 0.15
C PRO A 4 20.84 -33.55 0.59
N LEU A 5 19.58 -33.95 0.70
CA LEU A 5 18.45 -33.08 1.07
C LEU A 5 17.79 -33.58 2.36
N PRO A 6 17.11 -32.69 3.08
CA PRO A 6 16.34 -33.05 4.27
C PRO A 6 15.23 -34.07 3.94
N ASN A 7 14.82 -34.86 4.93
CA ASN A 7 13.70 -35.77 4.78
C ASN A 7 12.42 -35.06 4.27
N GLY A 8 11.72 -35.75 3.34
CA GLY A 8 10.52 -35.21 2.71
C GLY A 8 10.79 -34.17 1.62
N ALA A 9 12.03 -34.09 1.12
CA ALA A 9 12.33 -33.35 -0.13
C ALA A 9 11.79 -34.15 -1.32
N ALA A 10 11.34 -33.43 -2.34
CA ALA A 10 10.87 -33.98 -3.61
C ALA A 10 11.43 -33.12 -4.77
N ASP A 11 11.76 -33.77 -5.89
CA ASP A 11 12.26 -33.09 -7.10
C ASP A 11 13.46 -32.15 -6.85
N GLY A 12 14.37 -32.56 -5.95
CA GLY A 12 15.54 -31.75 -5.62
C GLY A 12 15.27 -30.54 -4.74
N LYS A 13 14.08 -30.42 -4.13
CA LYS A 13 13.64 -29.26 -3.34
C LYS A 13 12.97 -29.70 -2.04
N LYS A 14 13.13 -28.88 -1.01
CA LYS A 14 12.39 -28.97 0.25
C LYS A 14 11.67 -27.64 0.51
N GLY A 15 10.34 -27.67 0.55
CA GLY A 15 9.52 -26.54 0.97
C GLY A 15 9.23 -26.60 2.46
N VAL A 16 9.14 -25.42 3.08
CA VAL A 16 8.64 -25.21 4.44
C VAL A 16 7.58 -24.12 4.36
N GLU A 17 6.44 -24.38 4.97
CA GLU A 17 5.36 -23.39 5.06
C GLU A 17 5.48 -22.63 6.37
N VAL A 18 5.41 -21.30 6.27
CA VAL A 18 5.32 -20.37 7.40
C VAL A 18 3.95 -19.70 7.39
N THR A 19 3.41 -19.43 8.57
CA THR A 19 2.08 -18.83 8.73
C THR A 19 2.16 -17.69 9.73
N GLU A 20 1.12 -16.86 9.82
CA GLU A 20 1.02 -15.80 10.82
C GLU A 20 1.25 -16.30 12.26
N LYS A 21 0.76 -17.51 12.57
CA LYS A 21 0.93 -18.12 13.89
C LYS A 21 2.28 -18.78 14.09
N ASN A 22 2.97 -19.11 13.01
CA ASN A 22 4.28 -19.75 12.99
C ASN A 22 5.13 -19.10 11.89
N SER A 23 5.71 -17.96 12.21
CA SER A 23 6.51 -17.13 11.30
C SER A 23 7.93 -17.68 11.06
N SER A 24 8.27 -18.84 11.61
CA SER A 24 9.55 -19.50 11.38
C SER A 24 9.35 -20.95 10.96
N GLY A 25 10.27 -21.44 10.14
CA GLY A 25 10.24 -22.81 9.66
C GLY A 25 11.63 -23.42 9.68
N ASN A 26 11.69 -24.76 9.75
CA ASN A 26 12.92 -25.53 9.72
C ASN A 26 12.84 -26.54 8.57
N PHE A 27 13.86 -26.57 7.72
CA PHE A 27 13.93 -27.52 6.60
C PHE A 27 14.19 -28.97 7.04
N GLY A 28 14.62 -29.18 8.28
CA GLY A 28 14.96 -30.47 8.81
C GLY A 28 16.45 -30.80 8.75
N GLU A 29 16.81 -31.97 9.26
CA GLU A 29 18.19 -32.42 9.30
C GLU A 29 18.65 -32.94 7.95
N ILE A 30 19.93 -32.69 7.63
CA ILE A 30 20.61 -33.22 6.45
C ILE A 30 21.72 -34.16 6.95
N THR A 31 21.74 -35.40 6.45
CA THR A 31 22.80 -36.35 6.75
C THR A 31 23.81 -36.38 5.61
N PHE A 32 25.07 -36.19 5.95
CA PHE A 32 26.20 -36.25 5.03
C PHE A 32 26.97 -37.55 5.23
N SER A 33 27.21 -38.28 4.15
CA SER A 33 27.95 -39.56 4.16
C SER A 33 29.34 -39.47 3.52
N HIS A 34 29.68 -38.35 2.94
CA HIS A 34 30.96 -38.12 2.27
C HIS A 34 31.53 -36.74 2.58
N PRO A 35 32.85 -36.60 2.66
CA PRO A 35 33.49 -35.28 2.72
C PRO A 35 33.18 -34.48 1.41
N GLY A 36 33.10 -33.15 1.54
CA GLY A 36 32.85 -32.27 0.41
C GLY A 36 32.29 -30.94 0.81
N VAL A 37 32.07 -30.08 -0.18
CA VAL A 37 31.35 -28.80 -0.01
C VAL A 37 30.01 -28.93 -0.70
N TYR A 38 28.96 -28.67 0.06
CA TYR A 38 27.57 -28.76 -0.39
C TYR A 38 26.93 -27.39 -0.31
N GLU A 39 26.26 -26.96 -1.36
CA GLU A 39 25.62 -25.65 -1.43
C GLU A 39 24.11 -25.83 -1.68
N TYR A 40 23.33 -25.01 -0.99
CA TYR A 40 21.87 -24.97 -1.07
C TYR A 40 21.45 -23.54 -1.27
N GLU A 41 20.51 -23.32 -2.16
CA GLU A 41 19.84 -22.03 -2.33
C GLU A 41 18.54 -22.02 -1.53
N ILE A 42 18.30 -20.91 -0.81
CA ILE A 42 17.08 -20.68 -0.03
C ILE A 42 16.41 -19.43 -0.57
N GLN A 43 15.16 -19.57 -0.98
CA GLN A 43 14.34 -18.49 -1.55
C GLN A 43 12.89 -18.63 -1.08
N GLU A 44 12.14 -17.53 -1.09
CA GLU A 44 10.71 -17.60 -0.97
C GLU A 44 10.09 -18.16 -2.26
N LYS A 45 9.16 -19.10 -2.10
CA LYS A 45 8.40 -19.62 -3.22
C LYS A 45 7.34 -18.61 -3.64
N GLN A 46 7.48 -18.05 -4.82
CA GLN A 46 6.48 -17.17 -5.39
C GLN A 46 5.15 -17.92 -5.63
N PRO A 47 4.00 -17.36 -5.25
CA PRO A 47 2.71 -17.99 -5.47
C PRO A 47 2.35 -18.00 -6.97
N ALA A 48 1.55 -18.99 -7.40
CA ALA A 48 1.05 -19.06 -8.78
C ALA A 48 0.07 -17.92 -9.11
N SER A 49 -0.62 -17.39 -8.09
CA SER A 49 -1.46 -16.19 -8.18
C SER A 49 -1.04 -15.26 -7.04
N ALA A 50 -0.55 -14.08 -7.39
CA ALA A 50 -0.20 -13.07 -6.41
C ALA A 50 -1.44 -12.58 -5.65
N ILE A 51 -1.29 -12.31 -4.37
CA ILE A 51 -2.30 -11.57 -3.59
C ILE A 51 -2.19 -10.10 -3.98
N PRO A 52 -3.30 -9.45 -4.41
CA PRO A 52 -3.26 -8.03 -4.77
C PRO A 52 -2.66 -7.17 -3.64
N GLY A 53 -1.77 -6.27 -3.99
CA GLY A 53 -1.09 -5.38 -3.04
C GLY A 53 0.12 -5.99 -2.34
N VAL A 54 0.36 -7.32 -2.38
CA VAL A 54 1.53 -7.94 -1.76
C VAL A 54 2.73 -7.91 -2.72
N ILE A 55 3.82 -7.33 -2.25
CA ILE A 55 5.14 -7.39 -2.87
C ILE A 55 5.91 -8.49 -2.15
N TYR A 56 6.17 -9.58 -2.88
CA TYR A 56 6.85 -10.74 -2.33
C TYR A 56 8.36 -10.56 -2.32
N SER A 57 9.02 -11.05 -1.28
CA SER A 57 10.47 -11.04 -1.17
C SER A 57 11.12 -11.81 -2.32
N LEU A 58 12.14 -11.20 -2.91
CA LEU A 58 13.04 -11.83 -3.89
C LEU A 58 14.42 -12.12 -3.28
N ALA A 59 14.53 -12.05 -1.95
CA ALA A 59 15.76 -12.37 -1.25
C ALA A 59 16.23 -13.78 -1.56
N SER A 60 17.52 -13.93 -1.69
CA SER A 60 18.17 -15.22 -1.92
C SER A 60 19.34 -15.40 -0.95
N TYR A 61 19.51 -16.63 -0.52
CA TYR A 61 20.57 -17.02 0.40
C TYR A 61 21.26 -18.28 -0.11
N THR A 62 22.58 -18.33 0.04
CA THR A 62 23.38 -19.55 -0.13
C THR A 62 23.73 -20.13 1.24
N TYR A 63 23.33 -21.36 1.48
CA TYR A 63 23.71 -22.14 2.66
C TYR A 63 24.76 -23.15 2.23
N ARG A 64 25.99 -22.98 2.74
CA ARG A 64 27.14 -23.83 2.39
C ARG A 64 27.51 -24.70 3.59
N VAL A 65 27.70 -26.00 3.35
CA VAL A 65 28.17 -26.95 4.36
C VAL A 65 29.47 -27.58 3.89
N THR A 66 30.53 -27.39 4.67
CA THR A 66 31.82 -28.06 4.47
C THR A 66 31.90 -29.28 5.37
N VAL A 67 31.99 -30.44 4.79
CA VAL A 67 32.12 -31.74 5.48
C VAL A 67 33.54 -32.23 5.36
N THR A 68 34.16 -32.56 6.49
CA THR A 68 35.56 -33.01 6.59
C THR A 68 35.63 -34.42 7.20
N ASP A 69 36.48 -35.27 6.63
CA ASP A 69 36.85 -36.53 7.23
C ASP A 69 37.89 -36.31 8.35
N ASN A 70 37.59 -36.73 9.55
CA ASN A 70 38.46 -36.56 10.72
C ASN A 70 39.61 -37.60 10.79
N GLY A 71 39.59 -38.59 9.89
CA GLY A 71 40.63 -39.68 9.86
C GLY A 71 40.46 -40.73 10.94
N ASP A 72 39.43 -40.67 11.74
CA ASP A 72 39.08 -41.62 12.81
C ASP A 72 37.79 -42.41 12.52
N GLY A 73 37.29 -42.31 11.28
CA GLY A 73 36.04 -42.94 10.88
C GLY A 73 34.79 -42.08 11.12
N THR A 74 34.99 -40.84 11.55
CA THR A 74 33.92 -39.84 11.71
C THR A 74 34.02 -38.67 10.75
N LEU A 75 32.89 -37.97 10.49
CA LEU A 75 32.81 -36.74 9.72
C LEU A 75 32.45 -35.59 10.65
N SER A 76 32.99 -34.41 10.34
CA SER A 76 32.53 -33.14 10.93
C SER A 76 31.92 -32.25 9.84
N ALA A 77 30.95 -31.43 10.21
CA ALA A 77 30.28 -30.50 9.29
C ALA A 77 30.27 -29.08 9.89
N VAL A 78 30.68 -28.12 9.09
CA VAL A 78 30.60 -26.69 9.41
C VAL A 78 29.71 -26.03 8.38
N ALA A 79 28.72 -25.26 8.83
CA ALA A 79 27.78 -24.57 7.98
C ALA A 79 27.95 -23.06 8.08
N GLU A 80 27.84 -22.41 6.92
CA GLU A 80 27.81 -20.96 6.75
C GLU A 80 26.60 -20.56 5.91
N MET A 81 26.08 -19.36 6.10
CA MET A 81 25.01 -18.79 5.29
C MET A 81 25.38 -17.39 4.84
N GLU A 82 25.07 -17.07 3.61
CA GLU A 82 25.32 -15.76 3.01
C GLU A 82 24.04 -15.29 2.29
N LYS A 83 23.69 -14.01 2.46
CA LYS A 83 22.64 -13.36 1.66
C LYS A 83 23.26 -12.95 0.31
N THR A 84 22.63 -13.32 -0.79
CA THR A 84 23.10 -13.08 -2.16
C THR A 84 22.24 -12.10 -2.94
N ALA A 85 20.95 -11.96 -2.55
CA ALA A 85 20.05 -10.94 -3.06
C ALA A 85 19.18 -10.36 -1.94
N ASN A 86 18.83 -9.07 -2.07
CA ASN A 86 17.91 -8.37 -1.18
C ASN A 86 16.45 -8.69 -1.51
N ASP A 87 15.51 -8.22 -0.68
CA ASP A 87 14.08 -8.49 -0.85
C ASP A 87 13.51 -7.85 -2.13
N ASP A 88 14.12 -6.80 -2.66
CA ASP A 88 13.83 -6.20 -3.97
C ASP A 88 14.45 -6.94 -5.17
N GLY A 89 15.19 -8.03 -4.91
CA GLY A 89 15.92 -8.80 -5.92
C GLY A 89 17.26 -8.21 -6.34
N ALA A 90 17.65 -7.07 -5.77
CA ALA A 90 18.96 -6.50 -6.07
C ALA A 90 20.07 -7.38 -5.50
N SER A 91 21.10 -7.68 -6.33
CA SER A 91 22.29 -8.39 -5.87
C SER A 91 22.99 -7.60 -4.76
N VAL A 92 23.42 -8.29 -3.71
CA VAL A 92 24.23 -7.67 -2.64
C VAL A 92 25.67 -7.35 -3.09
N GLY A 93 25.96 -7.53 -4.39
CA GLY A 93 27.27 -7.27 -4.98
C GLY A 93 28.16 -8.51 -5.02
N ASN A 94 29.48 -8.25 -5.25
CA ASN A 94 30.45 -9.34 -5.39
C ASN A 94 30.89 -9.97 -4.04
N THR A 95 30.43 -9.43 -2.94
CA THR A 95 30.75 -9.94 -1.62
C THR A 95 29.44 -10.25 -0.90
N PRO A 96 29.02 -11.53 -0.88
CA PRO A 96 27.84 -11.95 -0.15
C PRO A 96 27.90 -11.53 1.33
N ILE A 97 26.76 -11.22 1.90
CA ILE A 97 26.65 -10.76 3.29
C ILE A 97 26.52 -11.99 4.21
N PRO A 98 27.48 -12.23 5.11
CA PRO A 98 27.37 -13.33 6.07
C PRO A 98 26.12 -13.19 6.95
N VAL A 99 25.39 -14.29 7.13
CA VAL A 99 24.20 -14.36 7.99
C VAL A 99 24.59 -15.07 9.29
N GLU A 100 24.66 -14.29 10.37
CA GLU A 100 24.82 -14.83 11.71
C GLU A 100 23.66 -15.77 12.03
N ASN A 101 23.74 -16.67 12.94
CA ASN A 101 22.68 -17.60 13.32
C ASN A 101 22.03 -18.44 12.19
N LYS A 102 22.49 -18.31 10.94
CA LYS A 102 22.04 -19.08 9.75
C LYS A 102 20.52 -19.11 9.58
N THR A 103 19.87 -17.95 9.77
CA THR A 103 18.42 -17.79 9.61
C THR A 103 18.15 -16.87 8.42
N ALA A 104 17.58 -17.41 7.36
CA ALA A 104 17.11 -16.63 6.22
C ALA A 104 15.85 -15.83 6.63
N VAL A 105 15.83 -14.53 6.30
CA VAL A 105 14.70 -13.63 6.58
C VAL A 105 14.16 -13.11 5.27
N PHE A 106 12.87 -13.27 5.05
CA PHE A 106 12.13 -12.78 3.88
C PHE A 106 11.12 -11.73 4.34
N VAL A 107 11.14 -10.57 3.72
CA VAL A 107 10.24 -9.46 4.06
C VAL A 107 9.31 -9.22 2.89
N ASN A 108 8.02 -9.46 3.11
CA ASN A 108 6.96 -9.13 2.15
C ASN A 108 6.33 -7.81 2.56
N ASP A 109 6.15 -6.92 1.61
CA ASP A 109 5.46 -5.66 1.82
C ASP A 109 4.03 -5.74 1.31
N PHE A 110 3.15 -4.94 1.88
CA PHE A 110 1.78 -4.80 1.39
C PHE A 110 1.50 -3.34 1.09
N HIS A 111 1.05 -3.09 -0.12
CA HIS A 111 0.59 -1.78 -0.57
C HIS A 111 -0.80 -1.90 -1.17
N ALA A 112 -1.77 -1.22 -0.59
CA ALA A 112 -3.10 -1.13 -1.17
C ALA A 112 -3.10 -0.15 -2.35
N ASP A 113 -3.81 -0.51 -3.42
CA ASP A 113 -4.08 0.42 -4.51
C ASP A 113 -4.90 1.61 -4.01
N SER A 114 -4.62 2.79 -4.56
CA SER A 114 -5.41 3.98 -4.25
C SER A 114 -6.85 3.85 -4.73
N ALA A 115 -7.78 4.36 -3.92
CA ALA A 115 -9.18 4.49 -4.29
C ALA A 115 -9.50 5.94 -4.66
N THR A 116 -10.37 6.14 -5.66
CA THR A 116 -10.78 7.47 -6.10
C THR A 116 -12.28 7.63 -5.98
N THR A 117 -12.73 8.75 -5.46
CA THR A 117 -14.14 9.16 -5.43
C THR A 117 -14.27 10.65 -5.72
N SER A 118 -15.49 11.12 -5.94
CA SER A 118 -15.79 12.54 -6.12
C SER A 118 -17.02 12.94 -5.33
N ILE A 119 -17.01 14.17 -4.85
CA ILE A 119 -18.18 14.78 -4.21
C ILE A 119 -18.97 15.51 -5.28
N LEU A 120 -20.22 15.11 -5.43
CA LEU A 120 -21.17 15.69 -6.39
C LEU A 120 -22.36 16.30 -5.62
N ALA A 121 -22.81 17.44 -6.09
CA ALA A 121 -24.03 18.04 -5.60
C ALA A 121 -24.88 18.56 -6.78
N LYS A 122 -26.12 18.94 -6.49
CA LYS A 122 -27.04 19.45 -7.49
C LYS A 122 -27.68 20.76 -7.01
N LYS A 123 -27.63 21.79 -7.85
CA LYS A 123 -28.41 23.02 -7.67
C LYS A 123 -29.82 22.81 -8.18
N VAL A 124 -30.79 23.06 -7.32
CA VAL A 124 -32.18 23.23 -7.74
C VAL A 124 -32.45 24.72 -7.83
N TYR A 125 -32.84 25.17 -8.99
CA TYR A 125 -33.14 26.58 -9.28
C TYR A 125 -34.53 26.67 -9.88
N ALA A 126 -35.39 27.46 -9.26
CA ALA A 126 -36.73 27.71 -9.73
C ALA A 126 -36.85 29.18 -10.24
N ASP A 127 -37.24 29.33 -11.49
CA ASP A 127 -37.59 30.60 -12.08
C ASP A 127 -39.02 30.50 -12.65
N GLU A 128 -39.98 30.93 -11.88
CA GLU A 128 -41.41 30.87 -12.26
C GLU A 128 -41.72 31.78 -13.46
N SER A 129 -40.92 32.81 -13.68
CA SER A 129 -41.11 33.74 -14.79
C SER A 129 -40.52 33.22 -16.11
N GLY A 130 -39.56 32.29 -16.05
CA GLY A 130 -38.76 31.85 -17.20
C GLY A 130 -37.85 32.93 -17.79
N ALA A 131 -37.75 34.11 -17.13
CA ALA A 131 -36.98 35.23 -17.65
C ALA A 131 -35.47 35.12 -17.32
N ASN A 132 -35.13 34.38 -16.29
CA ASN A 132 -33.75 34.22 -15.80
C ASN A 132 -33.35 32.75 -15.71
N PRO A 133 -33.15 32.07 -16.86
CA PRO A 133 -32.79 30.64 -16.82
C PRO A 133 -31.44 30.44 -16.16
N LEU A 134 -31.28 29.27 -15.49
CA LEU A 134 -30.03 28.87 -14.85
C LEU A 134 -28.90 28.87 -15.87
N LYS A 135 -27.82 29.57 -15.55
CA LYS A 135 -26.59 29.66 -16.37
C LYS A 135 -25.42 29.02 -15.64
N ASN A 136 -24.43 28.55 -16.42
CA ASN A 136 -23.17 28.09 -15.87
C ASN A 136 -22.46 29.24 -15.14
N GLY A 137 -21.90 28.95 -13.98
CA GLY A 137 -21.18 29.93 -13.17
C GLY A 137 -22.08 30.93 -12.45
N MET A 138 -23.39 30.71 -12.41
CA MET A 138 -24.33 31.62 -11.73
C MET A 138 -24.27 31.46 -10.21
N PHE A 139 -23.91 30.29 -9.71
CA PHE A 139 -23.78 30.00 -8.29
C PHE A 139 -22.43 29.35 -8.02
N GLU A 140 -21.83 29.81 -6.94
CA GLU A 140 -20.57 29.30 -6.42
C GLU A 140 -20.78 28.43 -5.19
N PHE A 141 -19.99 27.36 -5.08
CA PHE A 141 -20.03 26.41 -3.98
C PHE A 141 -18.64 26.18 -3.44
N LYS A 142 -18.55 25.88 -2.16
CA LYS A 142 -17.29 25.65 -1.46
C LYS A 142 -17.32 24.33 -0.71
N LEU A 143 -16.17 23.67 -0.63
CA LEU A 143 -15.94 22.40 0.02
C LEU A 143 -14.72 22.48 0.91
N LYS A 144 -14.83 22.00 2.14
CA LYS A 144 -13.66 21.71 2.99
C LYS A 144 -13.86 20.42 3.78
N ALA A 145 -12.76 19.82 4.22
CA ALA A 145 -12.77 18.78 5.22
C ALA A 145 -13.11 19.36 6.60
N THR A 146 -13.77 18.58 7.44
CA THR A 146 -14.18 18.94 8.80
C THR A 146 -13.88 17.83 9.79
N GLY A 147 -13.98 18.11 11.09
CA GLY A 147 -13.67 17.15 12.16
C GLY A 147 -12.21 17.23 12.61
N ASP A 148 -11.85 16.40 13.59
CA ASP A 148 -10.55 16.44 14.26
C ASP A 148 -9.39 16.02 13.36
N ASN A 149 -9.67 15.28 12.29
CA ASN A 149 -8.70 14.78 11.30
C ASN A 149 -8.73 15.55 9.96
N ALA A 150 -9.37 16.71 9.90
CA ALA A 150 -9.59 17.48 8.67
C ALA A 150 -8.31 17.85 7.90
N GLU A 151 -7.21 18.08 8.62
CA GLU A 151 -5.92 18.45 7.99
C GLU A 151 -5.30 17.33 7.15
N GLN A 152 -5.55 16.07 7.51
CA GLN A 152 -5.06 14.89 6.81
C GLN A 152 -6.08 14.35 5.79
N ALA A 153 -7.29 14.91 5.77
CA ALA A 153 -8.35 14.44 4.88
C ALA A 153 -7.99 14.65 3.41
N PRO A 154 -8.14 13.63 2.55
CA PRO A 154 -7.98 13.79 1.11
C PRO A 154 -8.94 14.85 0.58
N MET A 155 -8.42 15.76 -0.24
CA MET A 155 -9.19 16.82 -0.85
C MET A 155 -9.04 16.76 -2.38
N PRO A 156 -10.03 17.23 -3.15
CA PRO A 156 -9.86 17.42 -4.58
C PRO A 156 -8.70 18.36 -4.89
N THR A 157 -8.10 18.21 -6.06
CA THR A 157 -7.06 19.13 -6.53
C THR A 157 -7.68 20.51 -6.77
N GLY A 158 -7.08 21.56 -6.19
CA GLY A 158 -7.52 22.94 -6.33
C GLY A 158 -6.84 23.85 -5.33
N GLU A 159 -6.90 25.15 -5.58
CA GLU A 159 -6.43 26.15 -4.63
C GLU A 159 -7.43 26.27 -3.48
N LYS A 160 -6.91 26.30 -2.26
CA LYS A 160 -7.71 26.54 -1.05
C LYS A 160 -7.67 28.03 -0.70
N ASP A 161 -8.79 28.56 -0.30
CA ASP A 161 -8.85 29.90 0.31
C ASP A 161 -8.21 29.90 1.73
N GLU A 162 -8.15 31.08 2.35
CA GLU A 162 -7.60 31.25 3.71
C GLU A 162 -8.31 30.43 4.81
N ASN A 163 -9.54 30.00 4.55
CA ASN A 163 -10.36 29.18 5.43
C ASN A 163 -10.33 27.68 5.07
N GLY A 164 -9.50 27.28 4.09
CA GLY A 164 -9.30 25.91 3.65
C GLY A 164 -10.35 25.37 2.68
N TYR A 165 -11.21 26.23 2.10
CA TYR A 165 -12.21 25.83 1.12
C TYR A 165 -11.67 25.78 -0.30
N ILE A 166 -12.08 24.76 -1.05
CA ILE A 166 -11.99 24.70 -2.51
C ILE A 166 -13.31 25.21 -3.08
N HIS A 167 -13.24 26.05 -4.09
CA HIS A 167 -14.38 26.70 -4.72
C HIS A 167 -14.65 26.15 -6.11
N VAL A 168 -15.93 25.95 -6.44
CA VAL A 168 -16.41 25.53 -7.76
C VAL A 168 -17.70 26.27 -8.11
N VAL A 169 -17.98 26.38 -9.40
CA VAL A 169 -19.23 26.96 -9.89
C VAL A 169 -20.13 25.89 -10.49
N ASN A 170 -21.43 26.14 -10.58
CA ASN A 170 -22.35 25.22 -11.23
C ASN A 170 -22.13 25.12 -12.75
N VAL A 171 -22.30 23.92 -13.30
CA VAL A 171 -22.40 23.65 -14.74
C VAL A 171 -23.77 23.02 -14.98
N GLY A 172 -24.67 23.79 -15.56
CA GLY A 172 -26.10 23.45 -15.51
C GLY A 172 -26.56 23.35 -14.07
N THR A 173 -27.21 22.25 -13.72
CA THR A 173 -27.60 21.93 -12.34
C THR A 173 -26.52 21.20 -11.55
N GLY A 174 -25.43 20.76 -12.20
CA GLY A 174 -24.38 19.95 -11.58
C GLY A 174 -23.33 20.82 -10.86
N ILE A 175 -22.84 20.29 -9.75
CA ILE A 175 -21.74 20.83 -8.95
C ILE A 175 -20.76 19.69 -8.75
N THR A 176 -19.52 19.85 -9.20
CA THR A 176 -18.49 18.81 -9.12
C THR A 176 -17.21 19.42 -8.55
N PHE A 177 -16.75 18.88 -7.43
CA PHE A 177 -15.53 19.37 -6.76
C PHE A 177 -14.25 18.68 -7.27
N GLY A 178 -14.39 17.70 -8.17
CA GLY A 178 -13.25 16.92 -8.68
C GLY A 178 -13.03 15.63 -7.90
N ASN A 179 -11.95 14.93 -8.26
CA ASN A 179 -11.63 13.64 -7.67
C ASN A 179 -10.79 13.79 -6.39
N MET A 180 -11.11 12.98 -5.40
CA MET A 180 -10.30 12.75 -4.21
C MET A 180 -9.65 11.38 -4.32
N VAL A 181 -8.37 11.30 -4.02
CA VAL A 181 -7.59 10.06 -4.05
C VAL A 181 -7.29 9.67 -2.60
N PHE A 182 -7.66 8.45 -2.25
CA PHE A 182 -7.40 7.84 -0.95
C PHE A 182 -6.29 6.80 -1.12
N THR A 183 -5.23 6.92 -0.34
CA THR A 183 -4.10 5.99 -0.29
C THR A 183 -4.09 5.24 1.04
N GLU A 184 -3.15 4.34 1.24
CA GLU A 184 -2.95 3.65 2.51
C GLU A 184 -2.79 4.62 3.69
N GLU A 185 -2.15 5.76 3.47
CA GLU A 185 -1.95 6.79 4.49
C GLU A 185 -3.28 7.41 4.99
N ASN A 186 -4.35 7.24 4.20
CA ASN A 186 -5.67 7.75 4.53
C ASN A 186 -6.59 6.71 5.19
N VAL A 187 -6.07 5.50 5.50
CA VAL A 187 -6.81 4.52 6.28
C VAL A 187 -6.98 5.04 7.69
N SER A 188 -8.24 5.13 8.16
CA SER A 188 -8.57 5.71 9.46
C SER A 188 -9.80 5.03 10.05
N ASP A 189 -9.77 4.78 11.36
CA ASP A 189 -10.95 4.31 12.12
C ASP A 189 -12.00 5.43 12.31
N THR A 190 -11.61 6.69 12.09
CA THR A 190 -12.50 7.85 12.13
C THR A 190 -12.89 8.24 10.71
N PRO A 191 -14.20 8.34 10.40
CA PRO A 191 -14.65 8.74 9.07
C PRO A 191 -14.14 10.13 8.68
N TRP A 192 -13.77 10.26 7.41
CA TRP A 192 -13.50 11.56 6.80
C TRP A 192 -14.81 12.31 6.58
N THR A 193 -14.90 13.52 7.08
CA THR A 193 -16.11 14.34 6.97
C THR A 193 -15.84 15.62 6.18
N TYR A 194 -16.86 16.07 5.41
CA TYR A 194 -16.73 17.22 4.54
C TYR A 194 -17.97 18.11 4.65
N GLU A 195 -17.75 19.41 4.60
CA GLU A 195 -18.79 20.40 4.51
C GLU A 195 -18.88 20.96 3.09
N ILE A 196 -20.10 21.01 2.54
CA ILE A 196 -20.40 21.67 1.28
C ILE A 196 -21.37 22.80 1.58
N ALA A 197 -21.07 23.98 1.10
CA ALA A 197 -21.97 25.13 1.23
C ALA A 197 -22.02 25.94 -0.08
N GLU A 198 -23.15 26.58 -0.34
CA GLU A 198 -23.26 27.62 -1.36
C GLU A 198 -22.60 28.90 -0.83
N VAL A 199 -21.84 29.58 -1.68
CA VAL A 199 -21.25 30.86 -1.35
C VAL A 199 -22.33 31.93 -1.48
N ILE A 200 -22.69 32.55 -0.35
CA ILE A 200 -23.65 33.64 -0.34
C ILE A 200 -22.88 34.94 -0.64
N PRO A 201 -23.22 35.71 -1.71
CA PRO A 201 -22.56 36.97 -2.01
C PRO A 201 -22.68 37.94 -0.83
N GLU A 202 -21.63 38.73 -0.55
CA GLU A 202 -21.62 39.72 0.54
C GLU A 202 -22.72 40.76 0.40
N THR A 203 -23.18 41.00 -0.84
CA THR A 203 -24.26 41.96 -1.15
C THR A 203 -25.67 41.38 -0.92
N ALA A 204 -25.78 40.08 -0.59
CA ALA A 204 -27.06 39.46 -0.33
C ALA A 204 -27.62 39.85 1.04
N VAL A 205 -28.89 40.14 1.11
CA VAL A 205 -29.60 40.48 2.34
C VAL A 205 -30.14 39.22 3.00
N ASN A 206 -29.77 38.97 4.25
CA ASN A 206 -30.32 37.88 5.04
C ASN A 206 -31.76 38.22 5.47
N ASN A 207 -32.72 37.37 5.10
CA ASN A 207 -34.13 37.57 5.40
C ASN A 207 -34.55 37.15 6.83
N GLY A 208 -33.64 36.49 7.58
CA GLY A 208 -33.87 36.03 8.96
C GLY A 208 -34.56 34.67 9.08
N ASP A 209 -34.95 34.06 7.97
CA ASP A 209 -35.60 32.75 7.90
C ASP A 209 -34.69 31.65 7.28
N GLY A 210 -33.40 31.95 7.16
CA GLY A 210 -32.42 31.08 6.51
C GLY A 210 -32.31 31.28 4.99
N THR A 211 -33.04 32.25 4.43
CA THR A 211 -32.95 32.63 3.00
C THR A 211 -32.22 33.94 2.85
N TYR A 212 -31.74 34.19 1.62
CA TYR A 212 -31.04 35.41 1.24
C TYR A 212 -31.62 36.00 -0.04
N THR A 213 -31.72 37.30 -0.11
CA THR A 213 -32.14 38.03 -1.30
C THR A 213 -30.96 38.83 -1.86
N LEU A 214 -30.63 38.61 -3.13
CA LEU A 214 -29.70 39.44 -3.86
C LEU A 214 -30.50 40.47 -4.65
N ASN A 215 -30.12 41.77 -4.59
CA ASN A 215 -30.83 42.87 -5.24
C ASN A 215 -31.06 42.60 -6.73
N GLY A 216 -32.32 42.46 -7.10
CA GLY A 216 -32.76 42.32 -8.48
C GLY A 216 -32.95 40.88 -8.98
N ILE A 217 -32.78 39.88 -8.13
CA ILE A 217 -33.07 38.48 -8.45
C ILE A 217 -33.81 37.81 -7.27
#